data_e1b29608751fa514cad5b7fdb8c62e16
#
_entry.id   e1b29608751fa514cad5b7fdb8c62e16
#
_cell.length_a   1.000
_cell.length_b   1.000
_cell.length_c   1.000
_cell.angle_alpha   90.00
_cell.angle_beta   90.00
_cell.angle_gamma   90.00
#
_symmetry.space_group_name_H-M   'P 1'
#
loop_
_entity.id
_entity.type
_entity.pdbx_description
1 polymer ?
#
loop_
_entity_poly.entity_id
_entity_poly.type
_entity_poly.pdbx_seq_one_letter_code
_entity_poly.pdbx_strand_id
1 'polypeptide(L)'
;MKKFEFKYQFEFFCSPIWIEENVKNPTSRNVEIADLDINPYLKEELEELNHLYQEIFNDNYPPESDFKDTISEYIFVNRVLTSAELLEKEVGEQYTFVFDYPKWRERKEKLANLL
;
A
#
# COMPACT_ATOMS: atom_id res chain seq x y z
N MET A 1 20.12 -14.32 11.10
CA MET A 1 20.21 -12.89 10.73
C MET A 1 18.81 -12.31 10.59
N LYS A 2 18.55 -11.19 11.26
CA LYS A 2 17.24 -10.55 11.19
C LYS A 2 17.04 -9.87 9.83
N LYS A 3 15.91 -10.12 9.18
CA LYS A 3 15.55 -9.45 7.94
C LYS A 3 15.08 -8.03 8.22
N PHE A 4 15.33 -7.12 7.31
CA PHE A 4 14.76 -5.79 7.37
C PHE A 4 13.26 -5.85 7.04
N GLU A 5 12.51 -4.89 7.56
CA GLU A 5 11.10 -4.79 7.25
C GLU A 5 10.87 -4.09 5.91
N PHE A 6 9.91 -4.60 5.15
CA PHE A 6 9.39 -4.01 3.92
C PHE A 6 7.91 -3.74 4.20
N LYS A 7 7.55 -2.46 4.40
CA LYS A 7 6.19 -2.09 4.75
C LYS A 7 5.45 -1.52 3.54
N TYR A 8 4.24 -2.00 3.34
CA TYR A 8 3.32 -1.52 2.32
C TYR A 8 2.20 -0.76 3.03
N GLN A 9 2.23 0.57 2.95
CA GLN A 9 1.29 1.44 3.66
C GLN A 9 1.10 2.74 2.89
N PHE A 10 -0.14 3.04 2.54
CA PHE A 10 -0.48 4.27 1.82
C PHE A 10 -0.47 5.49 2.73
N GLU A 11 0.15 6.56 2.27
CA GLU A 11 0.10 7.87 2.90
C GLU A 11 0.10 8.95 1.82
N PHE A 12 -0.56 10.07 2.10
CA PHE A 12 -0.59 11.18 1.15
C PHE A 12 0.82 11.76 0.94
N PHE A 13 1.09 12.13 -0.31
CA PHE A 13 2.36 12.72 -0.76
C PHE A 13 3.57 11.78 -0.68
N CYS A 14 3.34 10.49 -0.44
CA CYS A 14 4.40 9.49 -0.32
C CYS A 14 4.13 8.30 -1.24
N SER A 15 5.20 7.60 -1.63
CA SER A 15 5.09 6.26 -2.16
C SER A 15 4.56 5.34 -1.04
N PRO A 16 3.87 4.24 -1.37
CA PRO A 16 3.37 3.33 -0.34
C PRO A 16 4.42 2.35 0.18
N ILE A 17 5.68 2.50 -0.21
CA ILE A 17 6.75 1.56 0.12
C ILE A 17 7.71 2.18 1.15
N TRP A 18 7.93 1.43 2.23
CA TRP A 18 8.80 1.84 3.34
C TRP A 18 9.74 0.69 3.67
N ILE A 19 11.05 0.91 3.48
CA ILE A 19 12.05 -0.13 3.71
C ILE A 19 12.99 0.30 4.83
N GLU A 20 13.14 -0.59 5.81
CA GLU A 20 14.08 -0.44 6.93
C GLU A 20 15.49 -0.61 6.42
N GLU A 21 16.41 0.27 6.80
CA GLU A 21 17.74 0.25 6.23
C GLU A 21 18.93 0.26 7.19
N ASN A 22 18.78 0.41 8.47
CA ASN A 22 19.92 0.46 9.38
C ASN A 22 19.82 -0.59 10.47
N VAL A 23 20.83 -1.49 10.57
CA VAL A 23 20.85 -2.58 11.56
C VAL A 23 20.95 -2.06 12.99
N LYS A 24 21.78 -1.06 13.23
CA LYS A 24 22.03 -0.52 14.58
C LYS A 24 20.95 0.44 15.04
N ASN A 25 20.36 1.16 14.10
CA ASN A 25 19.40 2.20 14.37
C ASN A 25 18.31 2.11 13.30
N PRO A 26 17.44 1.09 13.37
CA PRO A 26 16.47 0.84 12.29
C PRO A 26 15.57 2.04 12.02
N THR A 27 15.62 2.52 10.78
CA THR A 27 14.75 3.58 10.29
C THR A 27 14.14 3.16 8.97
N SER A 28 12.88 3.49 8.75
CA SER A 28 12.20 3.21 7.50
C SER A 28 12.36 4.37 6.54
N ARG A 29 12.82 4.06 5.32
CA ARG A 29 12.96 5.04 4.24
C ARG A 29 11.83 4.85 3.24
N ASN A 30 11.21 5.95 2.81
CA ASN A 30 10.22 5.90 1.74
C ASN A 30 10.92 5.67 0.40
N VAL A 31 10.52 4.61 -0.31
CA VAL A 31 11.17 4.18 -1.54
C VAL A 31 10.21 4.29 -2.71
N GLU A 32 10.67 4.84 -3.83
CA GLU A 32 9.84 4.93 -5.02
C GLU A 32 9.56 3.55 -5.61
N ILE A 33 8.32 3.34 -6.05
CA ILE A 33 7.92 2.06 -6.67
C ILE A 33 8.81 1.74 -7.86
N ALA A 34 9.18 2.76 -8.65
CA ALA A 34 10.02 2.59 -9.83
C ALA A 34 11.39 1.96 -9.52
N ASP A 35 11.88 2.13 -8.29
CA ASP A 35 13.18 1.63 -7.87
C ASP A 35 13.14 0.18 -7.35
N LEU A 36 11.96 -0.43 -7.27
CA LEU A 36 11.82 -1.80 -6.79
C LEU A 36 12.18 -2.81 -7.88
N ASP A 37 12.86 -3.89 -7.48
CA ASP A 37 13.16 -5.02 -8.34
C ASP A 37 12.08 -6.09 -8.17
N ILE A 38 10.93 -5.87 -8.77
CA ILE A 38 9.78 -6.76 -8.72
C ILE A 38 9.17 -6.91 -10.10
N ASN A 39 8.20 -7.80 -10.23
CA ASN A 39 7.49 -8.05 -11.47
C ASN A 39 6.96 -6.73 -12.07
N PRO A 40 7.21 -6.46 -13.37
CA PRO A 40 6.79 -5.20 -14.02
C PRO A 40 5.29 -4.92 -13.96
N TYR A 41 4.46 -5.94 -14.08
CA TYR A 41 3.01 -5.76 -14.00
C TYR A 41 2.56 -5.39 -12.59
N LEU A 42 3.21 -5.97 -11.58
CA LEU A 42 2.95 -5.59 -10.19
C LEU A 42 3.39 -4.16 -9.91
N LYS A 43 4.52 -3.74 -10.48
CA LYS A 43 4.98 -2.35 -10.42
C LYS A 43 3.92 -1.39 -10.96
N GLU A 44 3.40 -1.68 -12.15
CA GLU A 44 2.35 -0.87 -12.77
C GLU A 44 1.11 -0.80 -11.89
N GLU A 45 0.70 -1.92 -11.30
CA GLU A 45 -0.46 -1.96 -10.42
C GLU A 45 -0.24 -1.10 -9.17
N LEU A 46 0.93 -1.20 -8.55
CA LEU A 46 1.26 -0.37 -7.38
C LEU A 46 1.28 1.12 -7.73
N GLU A 47 1.84 1.48 -8.89
CA GLU A 47 1.84 2.88 -9.37
C GLU A 47 0.43 3.40 -9.55
N GLU A 48 -0.44 2.62 -10.20
CA GLU A 48 -1.81 3.01 -10.41
C GLU A 48 -2.59 3.13 -9.10
N LEU A 49 -2.43 2.18 -8.20
CA LEU A 49 -3.09 2.22 -6.89
C LEU A 49 -2.64 3.45 -6.09
N ASN A 50 -1.35 3.75 -6.12
CA ASN A 50 -0.85 4.94 -5.43
C ASN A 50 -1.40 6.22 -6.07
N HIS A 51 -1.49 6.26 -7.39
CA HIS A 51 -2.07 7.39 -8.09
C HIS A 51 -3.53 7.61 -7.67
N LEU A 52 -4.33 6.54 -7.65
CA LEU A 52 -5.72 6.59 -7.21
C LEU A 52 -5.84 7.07 -5.76
N TYR A 53 -4.96 6.59 -4.89
CA TYR A 53 -4.95 7.00 -3.50
C TYR A 53 -4.64 8.49 -3.36
N GLN A 54 -3.64 8.99 -4.09
CA GLN A 54 -3.26 10.40 -4.02
C GLN A 54 -4.38 11.33 -4.55
N GLU A 55 -5.16 10.87 -5.52
CA GLU A 55 -6.27 11.63 -6.09
C GLU A 55 -7.41 11.88 -5.11
N ILE A 56 -7.57 11.07 -4.06
CA ILE A 56 -8.63 11.29 -3.08
C ILE A 56 -8.33 12.43 -2.11
N PHE A 57 -7.09 12.95 -2.12
CA PHE A 57 -6.71 14.05 -1.23
C PHE A 57 -7.49 15.32 -1.57
N ASN A 58 -8.12 15.93 -0.54
CA ASN A 58 -8.86 17.17 -0.68
C ASN A 58 -7.99 18.35 -0.23
N ASP A 59 -7.44 19.11 -1.17
CA ASP A 59 -6.57 20.27 -0.89
C ASP A 59 -7.29 21.38 -0.12
N ASN A 60 -8.59 21.52 -0.32
CA ASN A 60 -9.38 22.58 0.31
C ASN A 60 -9.72 22.22 1.75
N TYR A 61 -9.96 20.94 2.02
CA TYR A 61 -10.29 20.49 3.37
C TYR A 61 -9.80 19.05 3.56
N PRO A 62 -8.52 18.87 3.97
CA PRO A 62 -7.91 17.52 4.07
C PRO A 62 -8.69 16.47 4.85
N PRO A 63 -9.40 16.80 5.96
CA PRO A 63 -10.22 15.79 6.65
C PRO A 63 -11.34 15.17 5.81
N GLU A 64 -11.72 15.80 4.69
CA GLU A 64 -12.73 15.26 3.77
C GLU A 64 -12.10 14.44 2.63
N SER A 65 -10.83 14.10 2.74
CA SER A 65 -10.15 13.28 1.73
C SER A 65 -10.69 11.86 1.78
N ASP A 66 -11.45 11.47 0.75
CA ASP A 66 -12.07 10.15 0.66
C ASP A 66 -12.49 9.84 -0.78
N PHE A 67 -12.86 8.59 -1.02
CA PHE A 67 -13.39 8.15 -2.31
C PHE A 67 -14.77 8.76 -2.58
N LYS A 68 -15.06 9.00 -3.86
CA LYS A 68 -16.32 9.64 -4.26
C LYS A 68 -17.54 8.71 -4.12
N ASP A 69 -17.34 7.41 -4.24
CA ASP A 69 -18.45 6.45 -4.11
C ASP A 69 -17.97 5.11 -3.54
N THR A 70 -18.93 4.33 -3.02
CA THR A 70 -18.66 3.07 -2.35
C THR A 70 -18.09 2.01 -3.31
N ILE A 71 -18.57 1.98 -4.53
CA ILE A 71 -18.12 1.00 -5.54
C ILE A 71 -16.65 1.23 -5.87
N SER A 72 -16.25 2.47 -6.12
CA SER A 72 -14.86 2.81 -6.42
C SER A 72 -13.94 2.43 -5.26
N GLU A 73 -14.36 2.72 -4.05
CA GLU A 73 -13.59 2.37 -2.86
C GLU A 73 -13.46 0.85 -2.70
N TYR A 74 -14.56 0.12 -2.91
CA TYR A 74 -14.57 -1.34 -2.81
C TYR A 74 -13.60 -1.97 -3.80
N ILE A 75 -13.61 -1.51 -5.05
CA ILE A 75 -12.68 -1.98 -6.07
C ILE A 75 -11.24 -1.69 -5.66
N PHE A 76 -10.97 -0.47 -5.21
CA PHE A 76 -9.63 -0.08 -4.75
C PHE A 76 -9.13 -0.98 -3.63
N VAL A 77 -9.96 -1.20 -2.61
CA VAL A 77 -9.58 -2.03 -1.45
C VAL A 77 -9.26 -3.46 -1.88
N ASN A 78 -10.05 -4.05 -2.77
CA ASN A 78 -9.79 -5.39 -3.28
C ASN A 78 -8.47 -5.46 -4.05
N ARG A 79 -8.18 -4.44 -4.86
CA ARG A 79 -6.93 -4.37 -5.61
C ARG A 79 -5.73 -4.22 -4.69
N VAL A 80 -5.85 -3.43 -3.62
CA VAL A 80 -4.79 -3.28 -2.63
C VAL A 80 -4.50 -4.62 -1.94
N LEU A 81 -5.53 -5.33 -1.53
CA LEU A 81 -5.37 -6.64 -0.88
C LEU A 81 -4.66 -7.64 -1.80
N THR A 82 -5.07 -7.71 -3.06
CA THR A 82 -4.44 -8.60 -4.03
C THR A 82 -2.99 -8.20 -4.27
N SER A 83 -2.72 -6.90 -4.42
CA SER A 83 -1.36 -6.41 -4.62
C SER A 83 -0.45 -6.71 -3.43
N ALA A 84 -0.98 -6.63 -2.20
CA ALA A 84 -0.23 -6.94 -0.99
C ALA A 84 0.18 -8.41 -0.96
N GLU A 85 -0.74 -9.32 -1.30
CA GLU A 85 -0.45 -10.76 -1.35
C GLU A 85 0.64 -11.07 -2.39
N LEU A 86 0.57 -10.44 -3.55
CA LEU A 86 1.57 -10.63 -4.61
C LEU A 86 2.92 -10.03 -4.20
N LEU A 87 2.90 -8.86 -3.60
CA LEU A 87 4.13 -8.19 -3.15
C LEU A 87 4.83 -9.00 -2.08
N GLU A 88 4.09 -9.58 -1.14
CA GLU A 88 4.64 -10.46 -0.11
C GLU A 88 5.38 -11.65 -0.73
N LYS A 89 4.81 -12.25 -1.78
CA LYS A 89 5.47 -13.36 -2.49
C LYS A 89 6.76 -12.92 -3.18
N GLU A 90 6.77 -11.69 -3.71
CA GLU A 90 7.95 -11.16 -4.40
C GLU A 90 9.09 -10.83 -3.44
N VAL A 91 8.80 -10.27 -2.27
CA VAL A 91 9.84 -9.74 -1.38
C VAL A 91 10.03 -10.55 -0.09
N GLY A 92 9.14 -11.50 0.20
CA GLY A 92 9.11 -12.19 1.49
C GLY A 92 10.33 -13.04 1.82
N GLU A 93 11.14 -13.43 0.83
CA GLU A 93 12.37 -14.16 1.08
C GLU A 93 13.49 -13.25 1.58
N GLN A 94 13.51 -11.99 1.12
CA GLN A 94 14.56 -11.02 1.47
C GLN A 94 14.17 -10.13 2.65
N TYR A 95 12.87 -9.89 2.82
CA TYR A 95 12.35 -8.95 3.82
C TYR A 95 11.27 -9.57 4.67
N THR A 96 11.08 -9.01 5.87
CA THR A 96 9.88 -9.24 6.65
C THR A 96 8.81 -8.30 6.10
N PHE A 97 7.80 -8.87 5.43
CA PHE A 97 6.74 -8.07 4.82
C PHE A 97 5.74 -7.60 5.88
N VAL A 98 5.44 -6.30 5.90
CA VAL A 98 4.52 -5.69 6.86
C VAL A 98 3.39 -5.01 6.12
N PHE A 99 2.18 -5.50 6.33
CA PHE A 99 0.95 -4.94 5.77
C PHE A 99 -0.20 -5.25 6.72
N ASP A 100 -1.07 -4.29 6.94
CA ASP A 100 -2.18 -4.46 7.88
C ASP A 100 -3.38 -5.16 7.22
N TYR A 101 -3.24 -6.48 6.98
CA TYR A 101 -4.30 -7.29 6.38
C TYR A 101 -5.63 -7.20 7.15
N PRO A 102 -5.64 -7.30 8.49
CA PRO A 102 -6.90 -7.23 9.24
C PRO A 102 -7.67 -5.94 8.99
N LYS A 103 -6.99 -4.81 9.00
CA LYS A 103 -7.61 -3.51 8.76
C LYS A 103 -8.22 -3.41 7.36
N TRP A 104 -7.49 -3.85 6.35
CA TRP A 104 -7.96 -3.80 4.97
C TRP A 104 -9.09 -4.79 4.70
N ARG A 105 -9.03 -5.98 5.30
CA ARG A 105 -10.10 -6.99 5.20
C ARG A 105 -11.38 -6.51 5.87
N GLU A 106 -11.26 -5.88 7.04
CA GLU A 106 -12.40 -5.29 7.73
C GLU A 106 -13.05 -4.20 6.90
N ARG A 107 -12.24 -3.33 6.28
CA ARG A 107 -12.72 -2.28 5.39
C ARG A 107 -13.46 -2.86 4.19
N LYS A 108 -12.92 -3.92 3.59
CA LYS A 108 -13.57 -4.62 2.47
C LYS A 108 -14.94 -5.15 2.88
N GLU A 109 -15.03 -5.80 4.04
CA GLU A 109 -16.28 -6.36 4.54
C GLU A 109 -17.33 -5.28 4.79
N LYS A 110 -16.93 -4.18 5.43
CA LYS A 110 -17.85 -3.05 5.66
C LYS A 110 -18.39 -2.47 4.35
N LEU A 111 -17.53 -2.29 3.37
CA LEU A 111 -17.92 -1.77 2.05
C LEU A 111 -18.87 -2.75 1.34
N ALA A 112 -18.56 -4.04 1.39
CA ALA A 112 -19.42 -5.07 0.78
C ALA A 112 -20.83 -5.03 1.35
N ASN A 113 -20.97 -4.77 2.65
CA ASN A 113 -22.27 -4.70 3.31
C ASN A 113 -23.07 -3.45 2.91
N LEU A 114 -22.40 -2.42 2.38
CA LEU A 114 -23.07 -1.20 1.91
C LEU A 114 -23.53 -1.29 0.44
N LEU A 115 -23.12 -2.33 -0.27
CA LEU A 115 -23.44 -2.51 -1.70
C LEU A 115 -24.74 -3.30 -1.91
#